data_764554d5121627f906c5e731502b98bd
#
_entry.id   764554d5121627f906c5e731502b98bd
#
_cell.length_a   1.000
_cell.length_b   1.000
_cell.length_c   1.000
_cell.angle_alpha   90.00
_cell.angle_beta   90.00
_cell.angle_gamma   90.00
#
_symmetry.space_group_name_H-M   'P 1'
#
loop_
_entity.id
_entity.type
_entity.pdbx_description
1 polymer ?
#
loop_
_entity_poly.entity_id
_entity_poly.type
_entity_poly.pdbx_seq_one_letter_code
_entity_poly.pdbx_strand_id
1 'polypeptide(L)'
;RLKDKLRTHGAIFMKSDEVFQLPKQIENIIKVDNTKEYKKFNKDRLIKIDDTELVGDTSLTKMLYLRQLSSQYNSNKTAALKDLLESTNDRVIVFYNFDKELEIIQEICNKLEKPISMINGHEKNLKNFTECNDCVLLGQYQAAAMGLNLQLSNKIIYFSLPLQSELFMQSKKRIHRIGQDKTCFYWYLITKNSIEEQIFKILKQRRDYTNKLFEESDI
;
A
#
# COMPACT_ATOMS: atom_id res chain seq x y z
N ARG A 1 -11.15 22.35 -20.56
CA ARG A 1 -11.79 21.94 -21.85
C ARG A 1 -12.95 20.94 -21.68
N LEU A 2 -12.75 19.71 -21.09
CA LEU A 2 -13.84 18.74 -20.93
C LEU A 2 -14.82 19.17 -19.84
N LYS A 3 -14.32 19.60 -18.67
CA LYS A 3 -15.16 20.11 -17.57
C LYS A 3 -16.02 21.30 -17.98
N ASP A 4 -15.49 22.20 -18.79
CA ASP A 4 -16.22 23.39 -19.23
C ASP A 4 -17.36 23.02 -20.17
N LYS A 5 -17.11 22.08 -21.11
CA LYS A 5 -18.17 21.53 -21.98
C LYS A 5 -19.26 20.81 -21.17
N LEU A 6 -18.87 20.03 -20.14
CA LEU A 6 -19.85 19.35 -19.31
C LEU A 6 -20.67 20.33 -18.46
N ARG A 7 -20.06 21.42 -17.96
CA ARG A 7 -20.77 22.47 -17.22
C ARG A 7 -21.83 23.16 -18.07
N THR A 8 -21.56 23.42 -19.35
CA THR A 8 -22.56 23.99 -20.28
C THR A 8 -23.76 23.09 -20.53
N HIS A 9 -23.61 21.78 -20.26
CA HIS A 9 -24.68 20.77 -20.30
C HIS A 9 -25.26 20.43 -18.91
N GLY A 10 -25.06 21.30 -17.92
CA GLY A 10 -25.65 21.13 -16.58
C GLY A 10 -24.91 20.24 -15.62
N ALA A 11 -23.69 19.77 -15.95
CA ALA A 11 -22.89 18.97 -15.00
C ALA A 11 -22.32 19.86 -13.89
N ILE A 12 -22.55 19.48 -12.64
CA ILE A 12 -21.99 20.11 -11.44
C ILE A 12 -20.85 19.23 -10.94
N PHE A 13 -19.66 19.81 -10.80
CA PHE A 13 -18.48 19.13 -10.24
C PHE A 13 -18.25 19.63 -8.82
N MET A 14 -18.48 18.76 -7.85
CA MET A 14 -18.22 19.03 -6.43
C MET A 14 -17.20 18.03 -5.90
N LYS A 15 -16.30 18.50 -5.05
CA LYS A 15 -15.44 17.58 -4.30
C LYS A 15 -16.20 17.12 -3.06
N SER A 16 -15.91 15.87 -2.61
CA SER A 16 -16.58 15.31 -1.44
C SER A 16 -16.33 16.13 -0.17
N ASP A 17 -15.17 16.76 -0.05
CA ASP A 17 -14.78 17.63 1.05
C ASP A 17 -15.45 19.02 1.03
N GLU A 18 -16.00 19.44 -0.11
CA GLU A 18 -16.79 20.67 -0.26
C GLU A 18 -18.27 20.46 0.17
N VAL A 19 -18.74 19.22 0.16
CA VAL A 19 -20.17 18.89 0.39
C VAL A 19 -20.38 18.21 1.73
N PHE A 20 -19.38 17.44 2.21
CA PHE A 20 -19.47 16.63 3.42
C PHE A 20 -18.33 16.96 4.38
N GLN A 21 -18.64 17.04 5.66
CA GLN A 21 -17.63 17.11 6.71
C GLN A 21 -16.99 15.73 6.88
N LEU A 22 -15.88 15.50 6.18
CA LEU A 22 -15.10 14.28 6.33
C LEU A 22 -14.11 14.43 7.50
N PRO A 23 -13.78 13.33 8.20
CA PRO A 23 -12.87 13.37 9.33
C PRO A 23 -11.45 13.74 8.91
N LYS A 24 -10.66 14.20 9.89
CA LYS A 24 -9.24 14.53 9.69
C LYS A 24 -8.45 13.31 9.19
N GLN A 25 -7.47 13.54 8.33
CA GLN A 25 -6.51 12.55 7.87
C GLN A 25 -5.14 12.82 8.49
N ILE A 26 -4.51 11.80 9.05
CA ILE A 26 -3.15 11.85 9.59
C ILE A 26 -2.29 10.84 8.83
N GLU A 27 -1.21 11.30 8.24
CA GLU A 27 -0.27 10.49 7.50
C GLU A 27 1.05 10.37 8.26
N ASN A 28 1.49 9.13 8.51
CA ASN A 28 2.71 8.82 9.21
C ASN A 28 3.65 8.04 8.29
N ILE A 29 4.88 8.51 8.14
CA ILE A 29 5.91 7.82 7.36
C ILE A 29 6.89 7.18 8.34
N ILE A 30 6.94 5.85 8.32
CA ILE A 30 7.91 5.07 9.09
C ILE A 30 9.03 4.64 8.14
N LYS A 31 10.19 5.23 8.34
CA LYS A 31 11.38 4.92 7.54
C LYS A 31 12.19 3.82 8.22
N VAL A 32 12.32 2.67 7.55
CA VAL A 32 13.11 1.52 8.01
C VAL A 32 14.46 1.46 7.29
N ASP A 33 15.44 0.84 7.91
CA ASP A 33 16.76 0.72 7.30
C ASP A 33 16.76 -0.26 6.14
N ASN A 34 17.63 0.03 5.15
CA ASN A 34 17.78 -0.79 3.96
C ASN A 34 18.72 -1.97 4.21
N THR A 35 18.53 -3.06 3.49
CA THR A 35 19.33 -4.28 3.61
C THR A 35 20.61 -4.23 2.76
N LYS A 36 21.58 -5.11 3.06
CA LYS A 36 22.79 -5.28 2.25
C LYS A 36 22.47 -5.89 0.89
N GLU A 37 21.49 -6.79 0.87
CA GLU A 37 21.02 -7.49 -0.32
C GLU A 37 20.44 -6.50 -1.33
N TYR A 38 19.61 -5.56 -0.88
CA TYR A 38 19.09 -4.48 -1.73
C TYR A 38 20.22 -3.66 -2.34
N LYS A 39 21.19 -3.21 -1.51
CA LYS A 39 22.31 -2.39 -1.98
C LYS A 39 23.15 -3.12 -3.00
N LYS A 40 23.45 -4.41 -2.77
CA LYS A 40 24.20 -5.27 -3.69
C LYS A 40 23.45 -5.42 -5.00
N PHE A 41 22.17 -5.82 -4.97
CA PHE A 41 21.36 -5.98 -6.19
C PHE A 41 21.21 -4.68 -6.97
N ASN A 42 21.03 -3.56 -6.30
CA ASN A 42 20.90 -2.26 -7.00
C ASN A 42 22.16 -1.92 -7.80
N LYS A 43 23.36 -2.31 -7.32
CA LYS A 43 24.64 -2.12 -7.98
C LYS A 43 24.90 -3.17 -9.06
N ASP A 44 24.80 -4.45 -8.70
CA ASP A 44 25.28 -5.58 -9.49
C ASP A 44 24.20 -6.17 -10.40
N ARG A 45 22.92 -5.84 -10.18
CA ARG A 45 21.72 -6.38 -10.85
C ARG A 45 21.55 -7.90 -10.75
N LEU A 46 22.32 -8.55 -9.86
CA LEU A 46 22.30 -9.99 -9.64
C LEU A 46 22.46 -10.26 -8.14
N ILE A 47 21.60 -11.11 -7.59
CA ILE A 47 21.76 -11.61 -6.24
C ILE A 47 21.09 -12.98 -6.09
N LYS A 48 21.66 -13.84 -5.26
CA LYS A 48 21.03 -15.08 -4.81
C LYS A 48 20.58 -14.89 -3.37
N ILE A 49 19.30 -15.15 -3.09
CA ILE A 49 18.70 -15.12 -1.77
C ILE A 49 18.03 -16.46 -1.56
N ASP A 50 18.45 -17.19 -0.53
CA ASP A 50 18.08 -18.58 -0.33
C ASP A 50 18.36 -19.39 -1.61
N ASP A 51 17.36 -20.10 -2.17
CA ASP A 51 17.48 -20.85 -3.43
C ASP A 51 17.02 -20.05 -4.67
N THR A 52 16.69 -18.76 -4.51
CA THR A 52 16.19 -17.92 -5.60
C THR A 52 17.29 -17.00 -6.11
N GLU A 53 17.55 -17.05 -7.41
CA GLU A 53 18.43 -16.10 -8.10
C GLU A 53 17.60 -14.99 -8.74
N LEU A 54 17.91 -13.75 -8.37
CA LEU A 54 17.24 -12.54 -8.89
C LEU A 54 18.16 -11.88 -9.91
N VAL A 55 17.71 -11.77 -11.17
CA VAL A 55 18.47 -11.16 -12.27
C VAL A 55 17.71 -9.96 -12.82
N GLY A 56 18.24 -8.78 -12.63
CA GLY A 56 17.68 -7.52 -13.12
C GLY A 56 18.21 -7.13 -14.50
N ASP A 57 17.96 -7.95 -15.50
CA ASP A 57 18.43 -7.80 -16.88
C ASP A 57 17.80 -6.61 -17.60
N THR A 58 16.52 -6.33 -17.31
CA THR A 58 15.77 -5.18 -17.83
C THR A 58 15.46 -4.15 -16.74
N SER A 59 15.05 -2.95 -17.14
CA SER A 59 14.58 -1.93 -16.18
C SER A 59 13.35 -2.40 -15.40
N LEU A 60 12.47 -3.18 -16.03
CA LEU A 60 11.26 -3.70 -15.38
C LEU A 60 11.59 -4.80 -14.37
N THR A 61 12.44 -5.75 -14.71
CA THR A 61 12.87 -6.81 -13.79
C THR A 61 13.69 -6.23 -12.64
N LYS A 62 14.57 -5.28 -12.91
CA LYS A 62 15.28 -4.54 -11.85
C LYS A 62 14.32 -3.84 -10.91
N MET A 63 13.33 -3.11 -11.42
CA MET A 63 12.31 -2.43 -10.60
C MET A 63 11.51 -3.44 -9.76
N LEU A 64 11.09 -4.56 -10.36
CA LEU A 64 10.34 -5.59 -9.66
C LEU A 64 11.12 -6.12 -8.46
N TYR A 65 12.37 -6.55 -8.68
CA TYR A 65 13.20 -7.12 -7.61
C TYR A 65 13.62 -6.09 -6.56
N LEU A 66 13.88 -4.84 -6.93
CA LEU A 66 14.12 -3.78 -5.96
C LEU A 66 12.91 -3.55 -5.04
N ARG A 67 11.68 -3.65 -5.55
CA ARG A 67 10.47 -3.57 -4.73
C ARG A 67 10.37 -4.76 -3.78
N GLN A 68 10.62 -5.98 -4.25
CA GLN A 68 10.62 -7.17 -3.42
C GLN A 68 11.72 -7.12 -2.34
N LEU A 69 12.92 -6.68 -2.68
CA LEU A 69 14.04 -6.54 -1.77
C LEU A 69 13.82 -5.45 -0.70
N SER A 70 13.08 -4.41 -1.04
CA SER A 70 12.70 -3.35 -0.08
C SER A 70 11.53 -3.73 0.83
N SER A 71 10.78 -4.79 0.51
CA SER A 71 9.61 -5.21 1.28
C SER A 71 9.74 -6.62 1.86
N GLN A 72 9.44 -7.67 1.08
CA GLN A 72 9.38 -9.05 1.57
C GLN A 72 10.72 -9.63 2.05
N TYR A 73 11.84 -9.08 1.60
CA TYR A 73 13.19 -9.49 2.05
C TYR A 73 13.81 -8.49 3.05
N ASN A 74 13.03 -7.55 3.58
CA ASN A 74 13.50 -6.57 4.56
C ASN A 74 12.92 -6.86 5.96
N SER A 75 13.70 -7.51 6.81
CA SER A 75 13.30 -7.84 8.18
C SER A 75 13.01 -6.61 9.05
N ASN A 76 13.66 -5.46 8.79
CA ASN A 76 13.37 -4.22 9.51
C ASN A 76 11.93 -3.73 9.23
N LYS A 77 11.45 -3.95 8.00
CA LYS A 77 10.08 -3.59 7.60
C LYS A 77 9.06 -4.53 8.23
N THR A 78 9.39 -5.82 8.29
CA THR A 78 8.57 -6.84 8.96
C THR A 78 8.45 -6.55 10.46
N ALA A 79 9.56 -6.17 11.12
CA ALA A 79 9.55 -5.75 12.52
C ALA A 79 8.68 -4.51 12.74
N ALA A 80 8.83 -3.47 11.92
CA ALA A 80 8.03 -2.26 12.03
C ALA A 80 6.52 -2.52 11.84
N LEU A 81 6.14 -3.45 10.96
CA LEU A 81 4.75 -3.87 10.82
C LEU A 81 4.25 -4.56 12.09
N LYS A 82 5.06 -5.47 12.65
CA LYS A 82 4.73 -6.18 13.90
C LYS A 82 4.47 -5.17 15.03
N ASP A 83 5.37 -4.23 15.25
CA ASP A 83 5.26 -3.21 16.28
C ASP A 83 3.98 -2.37 16.13
N LEU A 84 3.62 -1.99 14.90
CA LEU A 84 2.38 -1.27 14.61
C LEU A 84 1.14 -2.12 14.95
N LEU A 85 1.12 -3.39 14.59
CA LEU A 85 -0.02 -4.28 14.86
C LEU A 85 -0.14 -4.60 16.35
N GLU A 86 0.97 -4.73 17.08
CA GLU A 86 0.98 -4.90 18.54
C GLU A 86 0.45 -3.66 19.27
N SER A 87 0.70 -2.47 18.72
CA SER A 87 0.35 -1.19 19.37
C SER A 87 -1.15 -0.88 19.35
N THR A 88 -1.99 -1.69 18.71
CA THR A 88 -3.42 -1.41 18.57
C THR A 88 -4.28 -2.67 18.65
N ASN A 89 -5.44 -2.52 19.27
CA ASN A 89 -6.52 -3.53 19.31
C ASN A 89 -7.72 -3.10 18.42
N ASP A 90 -7.51 -2.13 17.54
CA ASP A 90 -8.53 -1.71 16.57
C ASP A 90 -8.39 -2.47 15.26
N ARG A 91 -9.44 -2.43 14.43
CA ARG A 91 -9.40 -2.92 13.06
C ARG A 91 -8.35 -2.16 12.26
N VAL A 92 -7.49 -2.89 11.56
CA VAL A 92 -6.45 -2.33 10.70
C VAL A 92 -6.55 -2.94 9.31
N ILE A 93 -6.34 -2.14 8.28
CA ILE A 93 -6.22 -2.62 6.90
C ILE A 93 -4.74 -2.55 6.52
N VAL A 94 -4.19 -3.67 6.05
CA VAL A 94 -2.81 -3.73 5.55
C VAL A 94 -2.84 -3.96 4.04
N PHE A 95 -2.33 -2.99 3.27
CA PHE A 95 -2.18 -3.12 1.84
C PHE A 95 -0.82 -3.69 1.44
N TYR A 96 -0.84 -4.63 0.50
CA TYR A 96 0.35 -5.33 -0.01
C TYR A 96 0.26 -5.55 -1.53
N ASN A 97 1.38 -5.96 -2.18
CA ASN A 97 1.44 -6.23 -3.61
C ASN A 97 1.78 -7.69 -3.95
N PHE A 98 2.68 -8.34 -3.19
CA PHE A 98 3.25 -9.64 -3.53
C PHE A 98 2.73 -10.76 -2.62
N ASP A 99 2.59 -11.98 -3.16
CA ASP A 99 2.08 -13.11 -2.38
C ASP A 99 2.99 -13.46 -1.19
N LYS A 100 4.31 -13.32 -1.35
CA LYS A 100 5.24 -13.50 -0.22
C LYS A 100 5.07 -12.45 0.89
N GLU A 101 4.65 -11.24 0.55
CA GLU A 101 4.26 -10.24 1.56
C GLU A 101 3.03 -10.69 2.34
N LEU A 102 2.04 -11.28 1.63
CA LEU A 102 0.85 -11.85 2.27
C LEU A 102 1.22 -12.93 3.29
N GLU A 103 2.07 -13.90 2.90
CA GLU A 103 2.54 -14.96 3.80
C GLU A 103 3.20 -14.39 5.07
N ILE A 104 4.11 -13.43 4.91
CA ILE A 104 4.81 -12.77 6.02
C ILE A 104 3.82 -12.04 6.95
N ILE A 105 2.86 -11.31 6.38
CA ILE A 105 1.88 -10.57 7.17
C ILE A 105 0.95 -11.54 7.92
N GLN A 106 0.54 -12.64 7.29
CA GLN A 106 -0.24 -13.69 7.94
C GLN A 106 0.51 -14.34 9.11
N GLU A 107 1.80 -14.63 8.94
CA GLU A 107 2.63 -15.16 10.04
C GLU A 107 2.70 -14.19 11.23
N ILE A 108 2.84 -12.87 10.96
CA ILE A 108 2.84 -11.86 12.02
C ILE A 108 1.50 -11.84 12.74
N CYS A 109 0.39 -11.80 12.01
CA CYS A 109 -0.94 -11.80 12.60
C CYS A 109 -1.21 -13.04 13.43
N ASN A 110 -0.81 -14.22 12.95
CA ASN A 110 -0.95 -15.48 13.68
C ASN A 110 -0.12 -15.49 14.98
N LYS A 111 1.12 -14.97 14.96
CA LYS A 111 1.95 -14.81 16.16
C LYS A 111 1.37 -13.84 17.20
N LEU A 112 0.60 -12.85 16.72
CA LEU A 112 -0.10 -11.86 17.55
C LEU A 112 -1.54 -12.28 17.92
N GLU A 113 -1.96 -13.47 17.51
CA GLU A 113 -3.31 -14.01 17.71
C GLU A 113 -4.43 -13.08 17.17
N LYS A 114 -4.12 -12.26 16.15
CA LYS A 114 -5.08 -11.33 15.55
C LYS A 114 -5.92 -12.01 14.49
N PRO A 115 -7.27 -11.89 14.55
CA PRO A 115 -8.14 -12.41 13.50
C PRO A 115 -7.82 -11.77 12.15
N ILE A 116 -7.79 -12.57 11.09
CA ILE A 116 -7.47 -12.15 9.73
C ILE A 116 -8.73 -12.18 8.86
N SER A 117 -8.88 -11.18 8.03
CA SER A 117 -9.75 -11.17 6.85
C SER A 117 -8.92 -10.87 5.62
N MET A 118 -9.34 -11.36 4.44
CA MET A 118 -8.56 -11.22 3.20
C MET A 118 -9.40 -10.75 2.03
N ILE A 119 -8.79 -9.90 1.20
CA ILE A 119 -9.31 -9.50 -0.11
C ILE A 119 -8.16 -9.50 -1.10
N ASN A 120 -8.13 -10.51 -1.95
CA ASN A 120 -7.16 -10.65 -3.05
C ASN A 120 -7.84 -11.22 -4.30
N GLY A 121 -7.06 -11.58 -5.31
CA GLY A 121 -7.60 -12.15 -6.56
C GLY A 121 -8.29 -13.52 -6.41
N HIS A 122 -8.08 -14.21 -5.29
CA HIS A 122 -8.57 -15.57 -5.05
C HIS A 122 -9.62 -15.63 -3.94
N GLU A 123 -9.57 -14.72 -2.98
CA GLU A 123 -10.43 -14.75 -1.80
C GLU A 123 -11.00 -13.36 -1.49
N LYS A 124 -12.29 -13.37 -1.12
CA LYS A 124 -12.97 -12.20 -0.57
C LYS A 124 -13.72 -12.63 0.70
N ASN A 125 -13.02 -12.55 1.83
CA ASN A 125 -13.56 -12.92 3.14
C ASN A 125 -13.47 -11.74 4.09
N LEU A 126 -14.62 -11.21 4.49
CA LEU A 126 -14.75 -10.06 5.39
C LEU A 126 -15.35 -10.44 6.74
N LYS A 127 -15.56 -11.73 7.01
CA LYS A 127 -16.26 -12.18 8.22
C LYS A 127 -15.61 -11.61 9.48
N ASN A 128 -14.34 -11.89 9.73
CA ASN A 128 -13.65 -11.40 10.92
C ASN A 128 -13.56 -9.87 10.95
N PHE A 129 -13.41 -9.23 9.77
CA PHE A 129 -13.39 -7.76 9.71
C PHE A 129 -14.70 -7.11 10.14
N THR A 130 -15.83 -7.77 9.93
CA THR A 130 -17.14 -7.28 10.40
C THR A 130 -17.43 -7.65 11.85
N GLU A 131 -17.04 -8.83 12.30
CA GLU A 131 -17.40 -9.40 13.60
C GLU A 131 -16.41 -9.04 14.72
N CYS A 132 -15.10 -8.92 14.43
CA CYS A 132 -14.06 -8.70 15.42
C CYS A 132 -13.54 -7.25 15.41
N ASN A 133 -13.27 -6.68 16.57
CA ASN A 133 -12.80 -5.29 16.68
C ASN A 133 -11.30 -5.11 16.42
N ASP A 134 -10.49 -6.14 16.61
CA ASP A 134 -9.04 -6.16 16.46
C ASP A 134 -8.56 -6.90 15.21
N CYS A 135 -9.44 -7.11 14.26
CA CYS A 135 -9.15 -7.82 13.01
C CYS A 135 -8.18 -7.05 12.11
N VAL A 136 -7.26 -7.78 11.48
CA VAL A 136 -6.40 -7.27 10.41
C VAL A 136 -6.97 -7.72 9.06
N LEU A 137 -7.35 -6.74 8.22
CA LEU A 137 -7.77 -6.98 6.86
C LEU A 137 -6.58 -6.87 5.91
N LEU A 138 -6.23 -7.95 5.25
CA LEU A 138 -5.16 -8.02 4.25
C LEU A 138 -5.74 -7.73 2.86
N GLY A 139 -5.35 -6.61 2.27
CA GLY A 139 -5.90 -6.12 1.01
C GLY A 139 -4.87 -6.04 -0.11
N GLN A 140 -5.05 -6.81 -1.19
CA GLN A 140 -4.32 -6.59 -2.42
C GLN A 140 -4.98 -5.43 -3.19
N TYR A 141 -4.18 -4.50 -3.70
CA TYR A 141 -4.69 -3.23 -4.23
C TYR A 141 -5.80 -3.38 -5.27
N GLN A 142 -5.61 -4.24 -6.27
CA GLN A 142 -6.58 -4.40 -7.36
C GLN A 142 -7.91 -4.97 -6.86
N ALA A 143 -7.87 -5.97 -5.98
CA ALA A 143 -9.07 -6.60 -5.45
C ALA A 143 -9.80 -5.71 -4.42
N ALA A 144 -9.04 -5.05 -3.54
CA ALA A 144 -9.59 -4.15 -2.53
C ALA A 144 -10.05 -2.80 -3.10
N ALA A 145 -9.63 -2.43 -4.32
CA ALA A 145 -10.10 -1.25 -5.03
C ALA A 145 -11.56 -1.38 -5.50
N MET A 146 -12.13 -2.59 -5.60
CA MET A 146 -13.47 -2.82 -6.10
C MET A 146 -14.57 -2.51 -5.06
N GLY A 147 -14.98 -1.23 -4.99
CA GLY A 147 -16.27 -0.81 -4.41
C GLY A 147 -16.56 -1.14 -2.94
N LEU A 148 -15.61 -1.70 -2.19
CA LEU A 148 -15.83 -2.14 -0.83
C LEU A 148 -15.92 -0.98 0.15
N ASN A 149 -16.82 -1.12 1.10
CA ASN A 149 -16.98 -0.19 2.21
C ASN A 149 -16.18 -0.70 3.41
N LEU A 150 -15.01 -0.10 3.66
CA LEU A 150 -14.11 -0.52 4.74
C LEU A 150 -14.06 0.50 5.89
N GLN A 151 -15.05 1.35 6.01
CA GLN A 151 -15.13 2.40 7.04
C GLN A 151 -15.33 1.89 8.47
N LEU A 152 -15.49 0.58 8.67
CA LEU A 152 -15.39 -0.03 10.00
C LEU A 152 -13.99 0.14 10.61
N SER A 153 -12.97 0.30 9.76
CA SER A 153 -11.63 0.72 10.17
C SER A 153 -11.41 2.20 9.86
N ASN A 154 -10.60 2.84 10.67
CA ASN A 154 -10.06 4.17 10.40
C ASN A 154 -8.52 4.15 10.27
N LYS A 155 -7.93 2.95 10.11
CA LYS A 155 -6.49 2.73 10.10
C LYS A 155 -6.07 1.94 8.87
N ILE A 156 -5.09 2.47 8.11
CA ILE A 156 -4.45 1.78 6.99
C ILE A 156 -2.94 1.76 7.19
N ILE A 157 -2.34 0.60 6.99
CA ILE A 157 -0.90 0.42 6.89
C ILE A 157 -0.57 0.02 5.45
N TYR A 158 0.30 0.74 4.82
CA TYR A 158 0.87 0.41 3.52
C TYR A 158 2.18 -0.33 3.72
N PHE A 159 2.15 -1.67 3.65
CA PHE A 159 3.34 -2.50 3.76
C PHE A 159 4.25 -2.33 2.54
N SER A 160 3.66 -2.32 1.35
CA SER A 160 4.32 -1.90 0.12
C SER A 160 3.40 -1.01 -0.71
N LEU A 161 3.96 -0.17 -1.59
CA LEU A 161 3.20 0.81 -2.37
C LEU A 161 2.83 0.28 -3.76
N PRO A 162 1.66 0.64 -4.31
CA PRO A 162 1.33 0.35 -5.70
C PRO A 162 2.13 1.27 -6.64
N LEU A 163 2.20 0.93 -7.92
CA LEU A 163 2.84 1.81 -8.92
C LEU A 163 1.85 2.82 -9.52
N GLN A 164 0.56 2.51 -9.48
CA GLN A 164 -0.52 3.32 -10.04
C GLN A 164 -1.10 4.27 -9.00
N SER A 165 -1.15 5.54 -9.35
CA SER A 165 -1.69 6.58 -8.46
C SER A 165 -3.18 6.43 -8.21
N GLU A 166 -3.92 5.89 -9.17
CA GLU A 166 -5.35 5.62 -9.02
C GLU A 166 -5.62 4.61 -7.90
N LEU A 167 -4.93 3.46 -7.92
CA LEU A 167 -5.06 2.42 -6.88
C LEU A 167 -4.68 2.97 -5.50
N PHE A 168 -3.62 3.79 -5.44
CA PHE A 168 -3.21 4.45 -4.21
C PHE A 168 -4.30 5.39 -3.66
N MET A 169 -4.84 6.25 -4.52
CA MET A 169 -5.90 7.18 -4.12
C MET A 169 -7.21 6.47 -3.78
N GLN A 170 -7.56 5.41 -4.50
CA GLN A 170 -8.74 4.59 -4.21
C GLN A 170 -8.61 3.88 -2.87
N SER A 171 -7.43 3.29 -2.55
CA SER A 171 -7.21 2.62 -1.27
C SER A 171 -7.41 3.56 -0.07
N LYS A 172 -6.93 4.81 -0.15
CA LYS A 172 -7.15 5.82 0.89
C LYS A 172 -8.63 6.11 1.12
N LYS A 173 -9.41 6.20 0.03
CA LYS A 173 -10.85 6.50 0.07
C LYS A 173 -11.70 5.33 0.59
N ARG A 174 -11.11 4.16 0.90
CA ARG A 174 -11.86 3.04 1.48
C ARG A 174 -12.30 3.29 2.92
N ILE A 175 -11.53 4.08 3.66
CA ILE A 175 -11.85 4.47 5.04
C ILE A 175 -12.28 5.93 5.15
N HIS A 176 -11.76 6.82 4.31
CA HIS A 176 -12.07 8.25 4.32
C HIS A 176 -13.22 8.55 3.35
N ARG A 177 -14.43 8.36 3.84
CA ARG A 177 -15.68 8.54 3.08
C ARG A 177 -16.85 8.87 4.01
N ILE A 178 -17.99 9.22 3.42
CA ILE A 178 -19.23 9.50 4.15
C ILE A 178 -19.57 8.33 5.08
N GLY A 179 -19.86 8.64 6.35
CA GLY A 179 -20.15 7.66 7.41
C GLY A 179 -18.90 7.23 8.21
N GLN A 180 -17.73 7.83 7.97
CA GLN A 180 -16.58 7.73 8.85
C GLN A 180 -16.54 8.93 9.81
N ASP A 181 -16.63 8.65 11.11
CA ASP A 181 -16.65 9.69 12.16
C ASP A 181 -15.29 9.84 12.86
N LYS A 182 -14.40 8.87 12.68
CA LYS A 182 -13.09 8.84 13.35
C LYS A 182 -12.01 9.41 12.45
N THR A 183 -11.03 10.11 13.05
CA THR A 183 -9.79 10.49 12.34
C THR A 183 -9.17 9.30 11.64
N CYS A 184 -8.86 9.45 10.36
CA CYS A 184 -8.26 8.40 9.54
C CYS A 184 -6.74 8.45 9.62
N PHE A 185 -6.12 7.34 9.99
CA PHE A 185 -4.67 7.21 10.10
C PHE A 185 -4.11 6.35 8.96
N TYR A 186 -3.01 6.83 8.38
CA TYR A 186 -2.30 6.15 7.31
C TYR A 186 -0.83 6.01 7.70
N TRP A 187 -0.31 4.79 7.74
CA TRP A 187 1.11 4.52 7.94
C TRP A 187 1.72 3.99 6.65
N TYR A 188 2.83 4.60 6.26
CA TYR A 188 3.61 4.19 5.11
C TYR A 188 4.93 3.62 5.59
N LEU A 189 5.14 2.31 5.40
CA LEU A 189 6.41 1.66 5.71
C LEU A 189 7.35 1.82 4.51
N ILE A 190 8.33 2.69 4.62
CA ILE A 190 9.23 3.07 3.53
C ILE A 190 10.66 2.69 3.88
N THR A 191 11.29 1.88 3.04
CA THR A 191 12.71 1.56 3.17
C THR A 191 13.57 2.74 2.71
N LYS A 192 14.48 3.20 3.58
CA LYS A 192 15.39 4.32 3.31
C LYS A 192 16.28 4.05 2.10
N ASN A 193 16.55 5.09 1.31
CA ASN A 193 17.43 5.02 0.13
C ASN A 193 17.05 3.87 -0.81
N SER A 194 15.76 3.68 -1.04
CA SER A 194 15.21 2.64 -1.90
C SER A 194 14.29 3.20 -2.97
N ILE A 195 13.90 2.35 -3.90
CA ILE A 195 12.89 2.64 -4.92
C ILE A 195 11.55 3.10 -4.30
N GLU A 196 11.24 2.67 -3.07
CA GLU A 196 9.97 3.03 -2.42
C GLU A 196 9.87 4.53 -2.11
N GLU A 197 10.98 5.20 -1.78
CA GLU A 197 10.96 6.66 -1.60
C GLU A 197 10.61 7.38 -2.90
N GLN A 198 11.13 6.89 -4.04
CA GLN A 198 10.81 7.45 -5.35
C GLN A 198 9.36 7.18 -5.73
N ILE A 199 8.87 5.94 -5.54
CA ILE A 199 7.47 5.58 -5.78
C ILE A 199 6.55 6.48 -4.94
N PHE A 200 6.82 6.59 -3.63
CA PHE A 200 6.01 7.41 -2.73
C PHE A 200 5.94 8.89 -3.17
N LYS A 201 7.08 9.47 -3.52
CA LYS A 201 7.15 10.86 -4.02
C LYS A 201 6.27 11.08 -5.25
N ILE A 202 6.29 10.12 -6.20
CA ILE A 202 5.53 10.21 -7.45
C ILE A 202 4.04 10.00 -7.21
N LEU A 203 3.66 9.03 -6.39
CA LEU A 203 2.25 8.80 -6.00
C LEU A 203 1.65 10.02 -5.29
N LYS A 204 2.43 10.71 -4.46
CA LYS A 204 2.01 11.98 -3.83
C LYS A 204 1.73 13.09 -4.85
N GLN A 205 2.37 13.07 -6.00
CA GLN A 205 2.11 13.96 -7.13
C GLN A 205 0.94 13.51 -7.99
N ARG A 206 0.27 12.42 -7.64
CA ARG A 206 -0.80 11.77 -8.42
C ARG A 206 -0.34 11.33 -9.81
N ARG A 207 0.90 10.89 -9.92
CA ARG A 207 1.51 10.34 -11.14
C ARG A 207 1.77 8.85 -10.96
N ASP A 208 1.76 8.11 -12.07
CA ASP A 208 2.11 6.69 -12.07
C ASP A 208 3.62 6.52 -12.20
N TYR A 209 4.19 5.67 -11.36
CA TYR A 209 5.64 5.44 -11.34
C TYR A 209 6.13 4.75 -12.63
N THR A 210 5.34 3.85 -13.18
CA THR A 210 5.69 3.13 -14.41
C THR A 210 5.88 4.09 -15.58
N ASN A 211 4.99 5.09 -15.73
CA ASN A 211 5.11 6.09 -16.80
C ASN A 211 6.42 6.88 -16.71
N LYS A 212 6.81 7.26 -15.47
CA LYS A 212 8.08 7.95 -15.27
C LYS A 212 9.29 7.09 -15.67
N LEU A 213 9.25 5.78 -15.39
CA LEU A 213 10.34 4.87 -15.75
C LEU A 213 10.55 4.81 -17.27
N PHE A 214 9.48 4.85 -18.05
CA PHE A 214 9.56 4.90 -19.52
C PHE A 214 10.07 6.26 -20.02
N GLU A 215 9.61 7.37 -19.42
CA GLU A 215 10.10 8.71 -19.76
C GLU A 215 11.63 8.85 -19.54
N GLU A 216 12.21 8.15 -18.54
CA GLU A 216 13.64 8.17 -18.22
C GLU A 216 14.47 7.16 -19.04
N SER A 217 13.84 6.16 -19.67
CA SER A 217 14.53 5.15 -20.48
C SER A 217 14.64 5.49 -21.97
N ASP A 218 13.95 6.54 -22.42
CA ASP A 218 14.03 7.07 -23.79
C ASP A 218 15.17 8.10 -23.98
N ILE A 219 16.08 8.22 -23.00
CA ILE A 219 17.34 8.97 -23.05
C ILE A 219 18.50 7.98 -22.98
#